data_80ce6ec814f526665400e355be73578e
#
_entry.id   80ce6ec814f526665400e355be73578e
#
_cell.length_a   1.000
_cell.length_b   1.000
_cell.length_c   1.000
_cell.angle_alpha   90.00
_cell.angle_beta   90.00
_cell.angle_gamma   90.00
#
_symmetry.space_group_name_H-M   'P 1'
#
loop_
_entity.id
_entity.type
_entity.pdbx_description
1 polymer ?
#
loop_
_entity_poly.entity_id
_entity_poly.type
_entity_poly.pdbx_seq_one_letter_code
_entity_poly.pdbx_strand_id
1 'polypeptide(L)'
;VFDIYLCKHKISAVTKNGKPYDTVVLQDKTGTIDAKVWDPNNAGIAEFDSLDYIEVYGDITSFQGALQVNVKRIRKCQEGEYAPADYLPVSRFDREEMYQELLSYINGVENVYLKKLLQEFFVKDEAFISAFKQSSAAKTVHHGFVGGLLQHTLGVTKLCDYYCSTYPLLKRDLLITAAICHDIGKTKDEIK
;
A
#
# COMPACT_ATOMS: atom_id res chain seq x y z
N VAL A 1 10.65 22.92 5.71
CA VAL A 1 10.07 21.88 4.82
C VAL A 1 8.75 22.41 4.29
N PHE A 2 8.53 22.24 3.01
CA PHE A 2 7.23 22.50 2.38
C PHE A 2 7.07 21.47 1.27
N ASP A 3 6.22 20.46 1.52
CA ASP A 3 5.95 19.39 0.56
C ASP A 3 4.71 18.58 0.96
N ILE A 4 4.25 17.70 0.06
CA ILE A 4 3.18 16.74 0.32
C ILE A 4 3.79 15.44 0.84
N TYR A 5 3.14 14.85 1.84
CA TYR A 5 3.52 13.57 2.45
C TYR A 5 2.30 12.69 2.69
N LEU A 6 2.49 11.39 2.69
CA LEU A 6 1.52 10.46 3.25
C LEU A 6 1.65 10.48 4.78
N CYS A 7 0.56 10.78 5.48
CA CYS A 7 0.48 10.58 6.94
C CYS A 7 0.40 9.07 7.25
N LYS A 8 1.55 8.43 7.47
CA LYS A 8 1.57 6.99 7.74
C LYS A 8 0.88 6.62 9.05
N HIS A 9 1.15 7.38 10.09
CA HIS A 9 0.54 7.23 11.42
C HIS A 9 0.32 8.58 12.05
N LYS A 10 -0.79 8.72 12.78
CA LYS A 10 -1.10 9.85 13.64
C LYS A 10 -1.47 9.34 15.03
N ILE A 11 -0.84 9.88 16.07
CA ILE A 11 -1.13 9.58 17.46
C ILE A 11 -1.29 10.89 18.20
N SER A 12 -2.49 11.11 18.74
CA SER A 12 -2.79 12.26 19.58
C SER A 12 -2.46 11.96 21.04
N ALA A 13 -1.81 12.89 21.70
CA ALA A 13 -1.38 12.79 23.09
C ALA A 13 -1.49 14.15 23.79
N VAL A 14 -1.28 14.16 25.10
CA VAL A 14 -1.19 15.38 25.90
C VAL A 14 0.16 15.48 26.59
N THR A 15 0.71 16.69 26.64
CA THR A 15 1.94 16.98 27.37
C THR A 15 1.70 16.88 28.89
N LYS A 16 2.77 16.85 29.69
CA LYS A 16 2.68 16.90 31.18
C LYS A 16 1.89 18.10 31.70
N ASN A 17 1.79 19.16 30.91
CA ASN A 17 1.05 20.38 31.23
C ASN A 17 -0.38 20.39 30.66
N GLY A 18 -0.88 19.24 30.19
CA GLY A 18 -2.25 19.09 29.67
C GLY A 18 -2.48 19.67 28.26
N LYS A 19 -1.42 20.13 27.55
CA LYS A 19 -1.57 20.65 26.18
C LYS A 19 -1.62 19.50 25.18
N PRO A 20 -2.60 19.46 24.26
CA PRO A 20 -2.67 18.45 23.23
C PRO A 20 -1.53 18.62 22.21
N TYR A 21 -1.04 17.52 21.68
CA TYR A 21 -0.13 17.48 20.53
C TYR A 21 -0.32 16.19 19.75
N ASP A 22 -0.01 16.23 18.46
CA ASP A 22 0.02 15.05 17.63
C ASP A 22 1.46 14.65 17.28
N THR A 23 1.71 13.35 17.32
CA THR A 23 2.87 12.73 16.70
C THR A 23 2.45 12.15 15.39
N VAL A 24 3.13 12.52 14.33
CA VAL A 24 2.84 12.11 12.97
C VAL A 24 4.06 11.47 12.36
N VAL A 25 3.91 10.36 11.68
CA VAL A 25 4.96 9.79 10.81
C VAL A 25 4.63 10.18 9.38
N LEU A 26 5.46 11.04 8.81
CA LEU A 26 5.38 11.46 7.41
C LEU A 26 6.17 10.49 6.54
N GLN A 27 5.64 10.14 5.39
CA GLN A 27 6.25 9.19 4.46
C GLN A 27 6.23 9.74 3.03
N ASP A 28 7.33 9.53 2.32
CA ASP A 28 7.46 9.65 0.87
C ASP A 28 8.23 8.43 0.31
N LYS A 29 8.54 8.43 -0.99
CA LYS A 29 9.31 7.36 -1.64
C LYS A 29 10.73 7.19 -1.10
N THR A 30 11.27 8.18 -0.41
CA THR A 30 12.64 8.17 0.11
C THR A 30 12.71 7.58 1.51
N GLY A 31 11.60 7.58 2.25
CA GLY A 31 11.54 7.04 3.61
C GLY A 31 10.48 7.68 4.50
N THR A 32 10.75 7.67 5.80
CA THR A 32 9.86 8.23 6.81
C THR A 32 10.61 9.21 7.70
N ILE A 33 9.90 10.24 8.19
CA ILE A 33 10.38 11.18 9.19
C ILE A 33 9.31 11.45 10.24
N ASP A 34 9.71 11.53 11.51
CA ASP A 34 8.80 11.91 12.58
C ASP A 34 8.47 13.40 12.52
N ALA A 35 7.22 13.73 12.82
CA ALA A 35 6.74 15.10 12.88
C ALA A 35 5.94 15.37 14.15
N LYS A 36 6.01 16.59 14.66
CA LYS A 36 5.26 17.05 15.84
C LYS A 36 4.37 18.22 15.48
N VAL A 37 3.10 18.11 15.84
CA VAL A 37 2.09 19.16 15.76
C VAL A 37 1.78 19.58 17.19
N TRP A 38 2.41 20.67 17.65
CA TRP A 38 2.33 21.09 19.06
C TRP A 38 1.02 21.78 19.45
N ASP A 39 0.25 22.21 18.47
CA ASP A 39 -1.08 22.81 18.65
C ASP A 39 -2.00 22.33 17.52
N PRO A 40 -2.55 21.10 17.64
CA PRO A 40 -3.41 20.52 16.60
C PRO A 40 -4.74 21.28 16.40
N ASN A 41 -5.15 22.11 17.36
CA ASN A 41 -6.37 22.93 17.28
C ASN A 41 -6.12 24.31 16.63
N ASN A 42 -4.90 24.62 16.23
CA ASN A 42 -4.57 25.86 15.54
C ASN A 42 -5.26 25.94 14.18
N ALA A 43 -5.72 27.15 13.80
CA ALA A 43 -6.39 27.40 12.50
C ALA A 43 -5.52 27.05 11.28
N GLY A 44 -4.20 26.94 11.44
CA GLY A 44 -3.28 26.49 10.39
C GLY A 44 -3.16 24.98 10.22
N ILE A 45 -3.81 24.19 11.09
CA ILE A 45 -3.79 22.73 11.07
C ILE A 45 -5.18 22.24 10.65
N ALA A 46 -5.30 21.77 9.41
CA ALA A 46 -6.53 21.12 8.94
C ALA A 46 -6.74 19.78 9.64
N GLU A 47 -7.97 19.31 9.70
CA GLU A 47 -8.30 17.96 10.18
C GLU A 47 -7.80 16.93 9.16
N PHE A 48 -7.08 15.93 9.66
CA PHE A 48 -6.53 14.82 8.88
C PHE A 48 -6.39 13.58 9.74
N ASP A 49 -6.32 12.42 9.09
CA ASP A 49 -6.15 11.12 9.73
C ASP A 49 -4.93 10.36 9.17
N SER A 50 -4.63 9.21 9.80
CA SER A 50 -3.67 8.27 9.24
C SER A 50 -4.11 7.86 7.84
N LEU A 51 -3.17 7.79 6.91
CA LEU A 51 -3.30 7.48 5.49
C LEU A 51 -3.85 8.61 4.61
N ASP A 52 -4.08 9.79 5.17
CA ASP A 52 -4.32 10.97 4.35
C ASP A 52 -3.03 11.50 3.72
N TYR A 53 -3.16 12.05 2.53
CA TYR A 53 -2.10 12.86 1.91
C TYR A 53 -2.25 14.29 2.37
N ILE A 54 -1.18 14.81 2.97
CA ILE A 54 -1.17 16.11 3.61
C ILE A 54 0.01 16.95 3.12
N GLU A 55 -0.27 18.21 2.80
CA GLU A 55 0.75 19.21 2.55
C GLU A 55 1.20 19.79 3.88
N VAL A 56 2.48 19.68 4.16
CA VAL A 56 3.09 20.06 5.44
C VAL A 56 4.05 21.23 5.25
N TYR A 57 3.86 22.27 6.06
CA TYR A 57 4.83 23.35 6.23
C TYR A 57 5.40 23.29 7.66
N GLY A 58 6.73 23.27 7.80
CA GLY A 58 7.38 23.17 9.09
C GLY A 58 8.89 23.31 9.04
N ASP A 59 9.51 23.28 10.20
CA ASP A 59 10.97 23.36 10.36
C ASP A 59 11.55 22.02 10.75
N ILE A 60 12.71 21.67 10.19
CA ILE A 60 13.48 20.50 10.64
C ILE A 60 14.18 20.86 11.93
N THR A 61 14.03 20.00 12.91
CA THR A 61 14.70 20.09 14.21
C THR A 61 15.38 18.77 14.55
N SER A 62 16.35 18.79 15.45
CA SER A 62 16.96 17.57 15.98
C SER A 62 16.50 17.34 17.42
N PHE A 63 16.03 16.16 17.71
CA PHE A 63 15.66 15.72 19.05
C PHE A 63 16.30 14.37 19.37
N GLN A 64 17.11 14.30 20.42
CA GLN A 64 17.85 13.09 20.83
C GLN A 64 18.68 12.45 19.69
N GLY A 65 19.23 13.29 18.81
CA GLY A 65 20.07 12.84 17.70
C GLY A 65 19.28 12.40 16.45
N ALA A 66 17.95 12.38 16.49
CA ALA A 66 17.09 12.11 15.32
C ALA A 66 16.53 13.42 14.76
N LEU A 67 16.39 13.47 13.43
CA LEU A 67 15.71 14.58 12.76
C LEU A 67 14.21 14.40 12.89
N GLN A 68 13.50 15.50 13.15
CA GLN A 68 12.04 15.56 13.16
C GLN A 68 11.54 16.87 12.54
N VAL A 69 10.30 16.88 12.06
CA VAL A 69 9.64 18.08 11.54
C VAL A 69 8.79 18.71 12.64
N ASN A 70 9.04 19.96 12.96
CA ASN A 70 8.15 20.82 13.74
C ASN A 70 7.12 21.44 12.79
N VAL A 71 5.90 20.92 12.83
CA VAL A 71 4.83 21.31 11.90
C VAL A 71 4.22 22.65 12.33
N LYS A 72 4.06 23.56 11.37
CA LYS A 72 3.40 24.87 11.55
C LYS A 72 2.06 24.93 10.85
N ARG A 73 1.92 24.26 9.70
CA ARG A 73 0.67 24.20 8.93
C ARG A 73 0.51 22.84 8.31
N ILE A 74 -0.73 22.40 8.24
CA ILE A 74 -1.16 21.20 7.51
C ILE A 74 -2.40 21.55 6.71
N ARG A 75 -2.40 21.09 5.47
CA ARG A 75 -3.57 21.08 4.59
C ARG A 75 -3.78 19.63 4.11
N LYS A 76 -5.00 19.14 4.15
CA LYS A 76 -5.35 17.88 3.51
C LYS A 76 -5.37 18.07 1.99
N CYS A 77 -4.70 17.20 1.26
CA CYS A 77 -4.66 17.23 -0.20
C CYS A 77 -5.92 16.60 -0.78
N GLN A 78 -6.34 17.11 -1.94
CA GLN A 78 -7.43 16.54 -2.71
C GLN A 78 -6.90 15.54 -3.74
N GLU A 79 -7.79 14.67 -4.22
CA GLU A 79 -7.47 13.73 -5.27
C GLU A 79 -7.01 14.47 -6.55
N GLY A 80 -5.87 14.04 -7.12
CA GLY A 80 -5.24 14.71 -8.26
C GLY A 80 -4.11 15.68 -7.90
N GLU A 81 -3.94 16.07 -6.63
CA GLU A 81 -2.82 16.89 -6.18
C GLU A 81 -1.54 16.07 -5.91
N TYR A 82 -1.65 14.75 -5.85
CA TYR A 82 -0.56 13.82 -5.55
C TYR A 82 -0.66 12.53 -6.39
N ALA A 83 0.48 11.89 -6.62
CA ALA A 83 0.53 10.55 -7.20
C ALA A 83 0.91 9.56 -6.10
N PRO A 84 0.06 8.58 -5.73
CA PRO A 84 0.34 7.62 -4.65
C PRO A 84 1.69 6.92 -4.78
N ALA A 85 2.16 6.67 -6.00
CA ALA A 85 3.46 6.06 -6.27
C ALA A 85 4.67 6.85 -5.73
N ASP A 86 4.51 8.17 -5.48
CA ASP A 86 5.59 9.02 -4.96
C ASP A 86 5.70 8.95 -3.42
N TYR A 87 4.72 8.34 -2.75
CA TYR A 87 4.66 8.30 -1.28
C TYR A 87 4.68 6.90 -0.71
N LEU A 88 4.37 5.90 -1.52
CA LEU A 88 4.41 4.49 -1.13
C LEU A 88 5.75 3.88 -1.55
N PRO A 89 6.38 3.06 -0.71
CA PRO A 89 7.51 2.27 -1.16
C PRO A 89 7.05 1.41 -2.36
N VAL A 90 7.95 1.21 -3.31
CA VAL A 90 7.71 0.34 -4.47
C VAL A 90 8.24 -1.05 -4.14
N SER A 91 7.60 -2.11 -4.65
CA SER A 91 8.15 -3.46 -4.58
C SER A 91 9.61 -3.49 -5.01
N ARG A 92 10.46 -4.22 -4.27
CA ARG A 92 11.87 -4.45 -4.64
C ARG A 92 12.02 -5.41 -5.83
N PHE A 93 10.94 -6.11 -6.18
CA PHE A 93 10.91 -7.06 -7.30
C PHE A 93 10.32 -6.36 -8.52
N ASP A 94 10.82 -6.70 -9.70
CA ASP A 94 10.27 -6.20 -10.95
C ASP A 94 8.81 -6.67 -11.12
N ARG A 95 7.92 -5.72 -11.36
CA ARG A 95 6.48 -5.99 -11.45
C ARG A 95 6.13 -6.80 -12.70
N GLU A 96 6.87 -6.58 -13.78
CA GLU A 96 6.62 -7.33 -15.00
C GLU A 96 7.09 -8.79 -14.86
N GLU A 97 8.25 -9.02 -14.27
CA GLU A 97 8.74 -10.37 -13.97
C GLU A 97 7.78 -11.13 -13.05
N MET A 98 7.30 -10.49 -11.96
CA MET A 98 6.29 -11.08 -11.07
C MET A 98 4.99 -11.41 -11.80
N TYR A 99 4.57 -10.55 -12.70
CA TYR A 99 3.33 -10.76 -13.47
C TYR A 99 3.49 -11.90 -14.47
N GLN A 100 4.61 -11.99 -15.18
CA GLN A 100 4.91 -13.10 -16.08
C GLN A 100 4.98 -14.43 -15.32
N GLU A 101 5.54 -14.43 -14.13
CA GLU A 101 5.54 -15.60 -13.26
C GLU A 101 4.11 -16.01 -12.84
N LEU A 102 3.23 -15.04 -12.49
CA LEU A 102 1.83 -15.31 -12.19
C LEU A 102 1.10 -15.91 -13.41
N LEU A 103 1.34 -15.37 -14.62
CA LEU A 103 0.79 -15.91 -15.85
C LEU A 103 1.23 -17.36 -16.11
N SER A 104 2.44 -17.74 -15.70
CA SER A 104 2.90 -19.13 -15.84
C SER A 104 2.04 -20.09 -14.99
N TYR A 105 1.65 -19.69 -13.77
CA TYR A 105 0.71 -20.46 -12.93
C TYR A 105 -0.67 -20.56 -13.56
N ILE A 106 -1.20 -19.47 -14.13
CA ILE A 106 -2.48 -19.44 -14.84
C ILE A 106 -2.45 -20.39 -16.03
N ASN A 107 -1.38 -20.37 -16.82
CA ASN A 107 -1.21 -21.27 -17.97
C ASN A 107 -1.09 -22.74 -17.57
N GLY A 108 -0.56 -23.03 -16.39
CA GLY A 108 -0.44 -24.36 -15.81
C GLY A 108 -1.75 -24.93 -15.24
N VAL A 109 -2.85 -24.17 -15.19
CA VAL A 109 -4.18 -24.69 -14.80
C VAL A 109 -4.72 -25.53 -15.94
N GLU A 110 -5.10 -26.78 -15.68
CA GLU A 110 -5.59 -27.74 -16.68
C GLU A 110 -7.12 -27.64 -16.86
N ASN A 111 -7.85 -27.35 -15.76
CA ASN A 111 -9.30 -27.19 -15.82
C ASN A 111 -9.70 -26.00 -16.70
N VAL A 112 -10.40 -26.28 -17.80
CA VAL A 112 -10.72 -25.28 -18.84
C VAL A 112 -11.59 -24.13 -18.33
N TYR A 113 -12.46 -24.37 -17.36
CA TYR A 113 -13.36 -23.34 -16.82
C TYR A 113 -12.62 -22.41 -15.87
N LEU A 114 -11.79 -22.97 -14.99
CA LEU A 114 -10.96 -22.20 -14.06
C LEU A 114 -9.91 -21.39 -14.82
N LYS A 115 -9.26 -22.00 -15.79
CA LYS A 115 -8.31 -21.30 -16.68
C LYS A 115 -8.96 -20.15 -17.42
N LYS A 116 -10.15 -20.36 -18.01
CA LYS A 116 -10.90 -19.32 -18.68
C LYS A 116 -11.24 -18.15 -17.74
N LEU A 117 -11.71 -18.46 -16.52
CA LEU A 117 -11.97 -17.45 -15.51
C LEU A 117 -10.75 -16.58 -15.25
N LEU A 118 -9.58 -17.18 -14.99
CA LEU A 118 -8.34 -16.44 -14.75
C LEU A 118 -7.90 -15.63 -15.96
N GLN A 119 -8.08 -16.17 -17.18
CA GLN A 119 -7.71 -15.45 -18.40
C GLN A 119 -8.59 -14.22 -18.65
N GLU A 120 -9.87 -14.24 -18.30
CA GLU A 120 -10.73 -13.06 -18.44
C GLU A 120 -10.19 -11.88 -17.63
N PHE A 121 -9.76 -12.08 -16.38
CA PHE A 121 -9.20 -11.02 -15.54
C PHE A 121 -7.74 -10.68 -15.87
N PHE A 122 -6.89 -11.69 -15.95
CA PHE A 122 -5.44 -11.50 -15.95
C PHE A 122 -4.80 -11.52 -17.36
N VAL A 123 -5.56 -11.68 -18.41
CA VAL A 123 -5.02 -11.67 -19.79
C VAL A 123 -5.80 -10.74 -20.71
N LYS A 124 -7.14 -10.62 -20.54
CA LYS A 124 -7.98 -9.87 -21.46
C LYS A 124 -8.41 -8.50 -20.96
N ASP A 125 -8.56 -8.33 -19.66
CA ASP A 125 -8.98 -7.05 -19.05
C ASP A 125 -7.76 -6.18 -18.74
N GLU A 126 -7.36 -5.35 -19.71
CA GLU A 126 -6.21 -4.47 -19.59
C GLU A 126 -6.34 -3.46 -18.42
N ALA A 127 -7.56 -2.98 -18.16
CA ALA A 127 -7.81 -2.05 -17.07
C ALA A 127 -7.61 -2.73 -15.70
N PHE A 128 -8.15 -3.95 -15.55
CA PHE A 128 -7.93 -4.76 -14.36
C PHE A 128 -6.44 -5.09 -14.17
N ILE A 129 -5.74 -5.52 -15.22
CA ILE A 129 -4.31 -5.87 -15.19
C ILE A 129 -3.49 -4.67 -14.71
N SER A 130 -3.76 -3.49 -15.27
CA SER A 130 -3.05 -2.26 -14.87
C SER A 130 -3.30 -1.93 -13.41
N ALA A 131 -4.55 -1.94 -12.96
CA ALA A 131 -4.91 -1.72 -11.56
C ALA A 131 -4.25 -2.75 -10.64
N PHE A 132 -4.35 -4.05 -10.96
CA PHE A 132 -3.79 -5.14 -10.16
C PHE A 132 -2.26 -5.03 -9.99
N LYS A 133 -1.54 -4.66 -11.04
CA LYS A 133 -0.07 -4.46 -11.02
C LYS A 133 0.36 -3.25 -10.20
N GLN A 134 -0.53 -2.29 -9.97
CA GLN A 134 -0.24 -1.06 -9.23
C GLN A 134 -0.76 -1.10 -7.79
N SER A 135 -1.82 -1.88 -7.54
CA SER A 135 -2.50 -1.90 -6.25
C SER A 135 -1.61 -2.41 -5.11
N SER A 136 -1.87 -1.86 -3.94
CA SER A 136 -1.34 -2.31 -2.65
C SER A 136 -2.17 -3.47 -2.10
N ALA A 137 -1.55 -4.43 -1.40
CA ALA A 137 -2.30 -5.51 -0.75
C ALA A 137 -2.96 -5.08 0.56
N ALA A 138 -2.46 -4.01 1.19
CA ALA A 138 -2.98 -3.50 2.46
C ALA A 138 -2.67 -2.02 2.63
N LYS A 139 -3.51 -1.30 3.40
CA LYS A 139 -3.31 0.12 3.68
C LYS A 139 -2.17 0.41 4.65
N THR A 140 -1.83 -0.49 5.57
CA THR A 140 -0.92 -0.16 6.69
C THR A 140 0.09 -1.22 7.09
N VAL A 141 0.00 -2.48 6.65
CA VAL A 141 0.83 -3.58 7.16
C VAL A 141 1.63 -4.24 6.03
N HIS A 142 1.76 -5.54 5.98
CA HIS A 142 2.54 -6.24 4.97
C HIS A 142 2.02 -5.96 3.54
N HIS A 143 2.94 -5.66 2.61
CA HIS A 143 2.65 -5.34 1.21
C HIS A 143 1.85 -4.04 0.96
N GLY A 144 1.92 -3.07 1.89
CA GLY A 144 1.38 -1.71 1.73
C GLY A 144 2.26 -0.81 0.83
N PHE A 145 2.54 -1.25 -0.40
CA PHE A 145 3.36 -0.55 -1.39
C PHE A 145 2.87 -0.82 -2.80
N VAL A 146 3.27 0.00 -3.75
CA VAL A 146 2.89 -0.17 -5.18
C VAL A 146 3.38 -1.52 -5.71
N GLY A 147 2.46 -2.32 -6.24
CA GLY A 147 2.72 -3.70 -6.67
C GLY A 147 2.65 -4.73 -5.53
N GLY A 148 2.26 -4.31 -4.32
CA GLY A 148 2.13 -5.18 -3.17
C GLY A 148 1.07 -6.26 -3.34
N LEU A 149 -0.04 -5.95 -4.01
CA LEU A 149 -1.09 -6.92 -4.29
C LEU A 149 -0.60 -8.06 -5.21
N LEU A 150 0.11 -7.70 -6.27
CA LEU A 150 0.73 -8.69 -7.18
C LEU A 150 1.75 -9.55 -6.43
N GLN A 151 2.64 -8.94 -5.65
CA GLN A 151 3.66 -9.66 -4.88
C GLN A 151 3.02 -10.61 -3.85
N HIS A 152 2.00 -10.14 -3.13
CA HIS A 152 1.25 -10.94 -2.17
C HIS A 152 0.58 -12.14 -2.85
N THR A 153 -0.18 -11.89 -3.91
CA THR A 153 -0.89 -12.94 -4.65
C THR A 153 0.07 -13.98 -5.21
N LEU A 154 1.18 -13.56 -5.79
CA LEU A 154 2.20 -14.47 -6.29
C LEU A 154 2.81 -15.31 -5.16
N GLY A 155 3.11 -14.70 -4.00
CA GLY A 155 3.63 -15.41 -2.82
C GLY A 155 2.67 -16.48 -2.31
N VAL A 156 1.38 -16.16 -2.19
CA VAL A 156 0.34 -17.12 -1.79
C VAL A 156 0.21 -18.23 -2.83
N THR A 157 0.25 -17.91 -4.12
CA THR A 157 0.17 -18.89 -5.21
C THR A 157 1.33 -19.88 -5.17
N LYS A 158 2.58 -19.41 -4.98
CA LYS A 158 3.77 -20.27 -4.81
C LYS A 158 3.64 -21.20 -3.63
N LEU A 159 3.16 -20.69 -2.49
CA LEU A 159 2.95 -21.51 -1.30
C LEU A 159 1.89 -22.58 -1.54
N CYS A 160 0.79 -22.26 -2.19
CA CYS A 160 -0.26 -23.19 -2.56
C CYS A 160 0.25 -24.29 -3.52
N ASP A 161 1.07 -23.92 -4.50
CA ASP A 161 1.67 -24.86 -5.44
C ASP A 161 2.63 -25.83 -4.74
N TYR A 162 3.44 -25.32 -3.81
CA TYR A 162 4.28 -26.16 -2.96
C TYR A 162 3.45 -27.16 -2.13
N TYR A 163 2.35 -26.74 -1.53
CA TYR A 163 1.47 -27.66 -0.82
C TYR A 163 0.86 -28.73 -1.73
N CYS A 164 0.47 -28.38 -2.95
CA CYS A 164 -0.04 -29.35 -3.91
C CYS A 164 0.99 -30.42 -4.30
N SER A 165 2.26 -30.03 -4.40
CA SER A 165 3.34 -31.01 -4.66
C SER A 165 3.58 -31.97 -3.50
N THR A 166 3.29 -31.54 -2.27
CA THR A 166 3.51 -32.31 -1.04
C THR A 166 2.29 -33.15 -0.64
N TYR A 167 1.08 -32.64 -0.93
CA TYR A 167 -0.17 -33.29 -0.51
C TYR A 167 -1.05 -33.64 -1.72
N PRO A 168 -0.95 -34.89 -2.24
CA PRO A 168 -1.64 -35.31 -3.48
C PRO A 168 -3.17 -35.26 -3.45
N LEU A 169 -3.78 -35.15 -2.26
CA LEU A 169 -5.24 -35.02 -2.10
C LEU A 169 -5.75 -33.61 -2.45
N LEU A 170 -4.87 -32.62 -2.52
CA LEU A 170 -5.24 -31.25 -2.88
C LEU A 170 -5.54 -31.14 -4.37
N LYS A 171 -6.64 -30.49 -4.71
CA LYS A 171 -7.01 -30.19 -6.10
C LYS A 171 -6.25 -28.95 -6.55
N ARG A 172 -5.10 -29.14 -7.20
CA ARG A 172 -4.15 -28.07 -7.57
C ARG A 172 -4.85 -26.91 -8.29
N ASP A 173 -5.61 -27.19 -9.34
CA ASP A 173 -6.25 -26.16 -10.15
C ASP A 173 -7.21 -25.29 -9.34
N LEU A 174 -7.96 -25.89 -8.43
CA LEU A 174 -8.87 -25.17 -7.56
C LEU A 174 -8.10 -24.30 -6.56
N LEU A 175 -7.05 -24.85 -5.95
CA LEU A 175 -6.26 -24.14 -4.95
C LEU A 175 -5.49 -22.98 -5.56
N ILE A 176 -4.85 -23.17 -6.72
CA ILE A 176 -4.16 -22.10 -7.47
C ILE A 176 -5.14 -21.01 -7.89
N THR A 177 -6.29 -21.39 -8.43
CA THR A 177 -7.33 -20.40 -8.84
C THR A 177 -7.82 -19.61 -7.64
N ALA A 178 -8.08 -20.26 -6.50
CA ALA A 178 -8.49 -19.58 -5.27
C ALA A 178 -7.38 -18.65 -4.75
N ALA A 179 -6.12 -19.08 -4.76
CA ALA A 179 -4.97 -18.27 -4.38
C ALA A 179 -4.83 -17.02 -5.24
N ILE A 180 -5.02 -17.12 -6.56
CA ILE A 180 -4.94 -15.98 -7.46
C ILE A 180 -6.13 -15.02 -7.29
N CYS A 181 -7.32 -15.54 -7.01
CA CYS A 181 -8.56 -14.75 -6.95
C CYS A 181 -8.89 -14.19 -5.56
N HIS A 182 -8.25 -14.64 -4.47
CA HIS A 182 -8.72 -14.35 -3.10
C HIS A 182 -8.81 -12.85 -2.77
N ASP A 183 -7.95 -12.04 -3.37
CA ASP A 183 -7.80 -10.61 -3.09
C ASP A 183 -8.10 -9.69 -4.31
N ILE A 184 -8.69 -10.20 -5.39
CA ILE A 184 -8.95 -9.40 -6.60
C ILE A 184 -9.85 -8.19 -6.36
N GLY A 185 -10.69 -8.22 -5.33
CA GLY A 185 -11.55 -7.09 -4.95
C GLY A 185 -10.78 -5.86 -4.47
N LYS A 186 -9.54 -6.01 -4.02
CA LYS A 186 -8.70 -4.90 -3.55
C LYS A 186 -8.31 -3.91 -4.65
N THR A 187 -8.39 -4.29 -5.91
CA THR A 187 -8.19 -3.37 -7.05
C THR A 187 -9.24 -2.25 -7.11
N LYS A 188 -10.41 -2.42 -6.45
CA LYS A 188 -11.48 -1.42 -6.41
C LYS A 188 -11.39 -0.45 -5.24
N ASP A 189 -10.62 -0.77 -4.21
CA ASP A 189 -10.49 0.07 -3.00
C ASP A 189 -9.60 1.29 -3.22
N GLU A 190 -8.86 1.34 -4.33
CA GLU A 190 -8.03 2.49 -4.74
C GLU A 190 -8.77 3.46 -5.70
N ILE A 191 -10.04 3.16 -6.06
CA ILE A 191 -10.88 3.97 -6.96
C ILE A 191 -11.90 4.83 -6.15
N LYS A 192 -11.67 5.01 -4.85
CA LYS A 192 -12.50 5.91 -4.04
C LYS A 192 -11.67 7.00 -3.40
#